data_0cf30576910a2b707096e101d4193ddd
#
_entry.id   0cf30576910a2b707096e101d4193ddd
#
_cell.length_a   1.000
_cell.length_b   1.000
_cell.length_c   1.000
_cell.angle_alpha   90.00
_cell.angle_beta   90.00
_cell.angle_gamma   90.00
#
_symmetry.space_group_name_H-M   'P 1'
#
loop_
_entity.id
_entity.type
_entity.pdbx_description
1 polymer ?
#
loop_
_entity_poly.entity_id
_entity_poly.type
_entity_poly.pdbx_seq_one_letter_code
_entity_poly.pdbx_strand_id
1 'polypeptide(L)'
;MPDIRIREVGVNELGLLLSWREEVLRCVFSLPENADTSALMQANEAYYKSAVPSGTHIACFAQKDGETIGCGGLCLHDEMPSPDNPSGRCAYLMNIYVREGYRGEGTGKKIVRYLIGCALERNITKIYLETSPCGRTLYESAGFSEMRDMMLLTYGK
;
A
#
# COMPACT_ATOMS: atom_id res chain seq x y z
N MET A 1 -7.40 25.30 7.05
CA MET A 1 -7.56 23.84 6.95
C MET A 1 -6.24 23.18 7.28
N PRO A 2 -6.20 22.24 8.22
CA PRO A 2 -4.98 21.47 8.45
C PRO A 2 -4.58 20.74 7.16
N ASP A 3 -3.36 20.95 6.74
CA ASP A 3 -2.87 20.37 5.49
C ASP A 3 -2.38 18.94 5.72
N ILE A 4 -2.92 18.01 4.96
CA ILE A 4 -2.50 16.61 4.99
C ILE A 4 -1.34 16.46 4.01
N ARG A 5 -0.16 16.14 4.53
CA ARG A 5 1.06 15.97 3.77
C ARG A 5 1.40 14.48 3.62
N ILE A 6 1.73 14.07 2.39
CA ILE A 6 2.25 12.72 2.12
C ILE A 6 3.75 12.81 1.98
N ARG A 7 4.48 11.90 2.64
CA ARG A 7 5.93 11.79 2.49
C ARG A 7 6.38 10.35 2.28
N GLU A 8 7.41 10.18 1.50
CA GLU A 8 8.08 8.90 1.32
C GLU A 8 8.85 8.51 2.59
N VAL A 9 8.93 7.21 2.84
CA VAL A 9 9.60 6.64 4.02
C VAL A 9 10.69 5.68 3.58
N GLY A 10 11.88 5.88 4.10
CA GLY A 10 13.03 5.01 3.83
C GLY A 10 13.25 3.97 4.93
N VAL A 11 14.23 3.09 4.69
CA VAL A 11 14.58 2.00 5.61
C VAL A 11 15.18 2.51 6.93
N ASN A 12 15.63 3.76 6.98
CA ASN A 12 16.08 4.42 8.21
C ASN A 12 14.94 4.58 9.24
N GLU A 13 13.69 4.44 8.82
CA GLU A 13 12.51 4.45 9.69
C GLU A 13 11.85 3.06 9.77
N LEU A 14 12.64 2.00 9.67
CA LEU A 14 12.14 0.62 9.64
C LEU A 14 11.26 0.28 10.85
N GLY A 15 11.62 0.71 12.05
CA GLY A 15 10.81 0.48 13.24
C GLY A 15 9.41 1.06 13.12
N LEU A 16 9.30 2.26 12.56
CA LEU A 16 8.02 2.92 12.34
C LEU A 16 7.22 2.22 11.23
N LEU A 17 7.87 1.82 10.15
CA LEU A 17 7.24 1.03 9.08
C LEU A 17 6.64 -0.27 9.62
N LEU A 18 7.37 -0.98 10.45
CA LEU A 18 6.90 -2.24 11.06
C LEU A 18 5.76 -2.03 12.04
N SER A 19 5.84 -1.00 12.88
CA SER A 19 4.78 -0.65 13.80
C SER A 19 3.46 -0.36 13.08
N TRP A 20 3.51 0.42 12.02
CA TRP A 20 2.34 0.71 11.20
C TRP A 20 1.82 -0.51 10.44
N ARG A 21 2.74 -1.34 9.91
CA ARG A 21 2.36 -2.58 9.24
C ARG A 21 1.60 -3.52 10.17
N GLU A 22 2.06 -3.67 11.41
CA GLU A 22 1.37 -4.47 12.41
C GLU A 22 -0.02 -3.91 12.73
N GLU A 23 -0.14 -2.61 12.94
CA GLU A 23 -1.44 -1.95 13.15
C GLU A 23 -2.41 -2.23 12.01
N VAL A 24 -1.96 -2.09 10.77
CA VAL A 24 -2.77 -2.34 9.58
C VAL A 24 -3.22 -3.79 9.51
N LEU A 25 -2.30 -4.74 9.71
CA LEU A 25 -2.62 -6.18 9.65
C LEU A 25 -3.61 -6.58 10.73
N ARG A 26 -3.42 -6.10 11.95
CA ARG A 26 -4.37 -6.38 13.04
C ARG A 26 -5.76 -5.85 12.74
N CYS A 27 -5.85 -4.65 12.17
CA CYS A 27 -7.13 -4.03 11.82
C CYS A 27 -7.81 -4.71 10.62
N VAL A 28 -7.09 -4.85 9.52
CA VAL A 28 -7.66 -5.34 8.25
C VAL A 28 -8.07 -6.82 8.34
N PHE A 29 -7.27 -7.64 9.02
CA PHE A 29 -7.54 -9.06 9.19
C PHE A 29 -8.29 -9.39 10.48
N SER A 30 -8.69 -8.37 11.26
CA SER A 30 -9.41 -8.54 12.53
C SER A 30 -8.71 -9.54 13.46
N LEU A 31 -7.39 -9.39 13.60
CA LEU A 31 -6.61 -10.30 14.44
C LEU A 31 -6.97 -10.09 15.92
N PRO A 32 -7.08 -11.18 16.72
CA PRO A 32 -7.24 -11.07 18.17
C PRO A 32 -6.09 -10.28 18.81
N GLU A 33 -6.35 -9.56 19.90
CA GLU A 33 -5.31 -8.79 20.61
C GLU A 33 -4.11 -9.67 21.04
N ASN A 34 -4.37 -10.92 21.40
CA ASN A 34 -3.37 -11.88 21.84
C ASN A 34 -2.73 -12.68 20.69
N ALA A 35 -3.05 -12.36 19.43
CA ALA A 35 -2.44 -13.04 18.29
C ALA A 35 -0.93 -12.79 18.26
N ASP A 36 -0.16 -13.88 18.16
CA ASP A 36 1.29 -13.79 18.00
C ASP A 36 1.62 -13.45 16.54
N THR A 37 2.11 -12.24 16.33
CA THR A 37 2.50 -11.72 15.03
C THR A 37 4.01 -11.79 14.77
N SER A 38 4.78 -12.42 15.66
CA SER A 38 6.25 -12.41 15.62
C SER A 38 6.82 -12.90 14.29
N ALA A 39 6.39 -14.07 13.83
CA ALA A 39 6.86 -14.63 12.55
C ALA A 39 6.45 -13.77 11.36
N LEU A 40 5.23 -13.25 11.38
CA LEU A 40 4.73 -12.35 10.34
C LEU A 40 5.52 -11.04 10.30
N MET A 41 5.83 -10.46 11.46
CA MET A 41 6.61 -9.23 11.53
C MET A 41 8.06 -9.44 11.13
N GLN A 42 8.66 -10.59 11.42
CA GLN A 42 9.99 -10.94 10.91
C GLN A 42 10.01 -11.03 9.39
N ALA A 43 8.98 -11.61 8.79
CA ALA A 43 8.85 -11.67 7.33
C ALA A 43 8.70 -10.27 6.71
N ASN A 44 7.90 -9.39 7.33
CA ASN A 44 7.76 -8.01 6.89
C ASN A 44 9.05 -7.21 7.05
N GLU A 45 9.81 -7.42 8.13
CA GLU A 45 11.11 -6.79 8.33
C GLU A 45 12.09 -7.19 7.21
N ALA A 46 12.20 -8.47 6.91
CA ALA A 46 13.05 -8.97 5.83
C ALA A 46 12.62 -8.37 4.48
N TYR A 47 11.33 -8.29 4.23
CA TYR A 47 10.77 -7.68 3.02
C TYR A 47 11.18 -6.21 2.89
N TYR A 48 10.94 -5.38 3.92
CA TYR A 48 11.29 -3.96 3.89
C TYR A 48 12.79 -3.73 3.72
N LYS A 49 13.62 -4.49 4.44
CA LYS A 49 15.09 -4.37 4.36
C LYS A 49 15.64 -4.63 2.96
N SER A 50 14.98 -5.49 2.19
CA SER A 50 15.35 -5.80 0.82
C SER A 50 14.70 -4.85 -0.19
N ALA A 51 13.38 -4.71 -0.12
CA ALA A 51 12.59 -4.05 -1.15
C ALA A 51 12.68 -2.52 -1.12
N VAL A 52 12.77 -1.90 0.04
CA VAL A 52 12.83 -0.44 0.14
C VAL A 52 14.15 0.10 -0.41
N PRO A 53 15.34 -0.41 0.01
CA PRO A 53 16.60 0.08 -0.56
C PRO A 53 16.77 -0.24 -2.05
N SER A 54 16.25 -1.37 -2.52
CA SER A 54 16.33 -1.74 -3.94
C SER A 54 15.39 -0.97 -4.85
N GLY A 55 14.45 -0.19 -4.28
CA GLY A 55 13.45 0.56 -5.03
C GLY A 55 12.29 -0.27 -5.55
N THR A 56 12.13 -1.51 -5.11
CA THR A 56 11.00 -2.38 -5.49
C THR A 56 9.79 -2.23 -4.55
N HIS A 57 9.93 -1.45 -3.49
CA HIS A 57 8.83 -1.04 -2.64
C HIS A 57 8.96 0.44 -2.29
N ILE A 58 7.87 1.18 -2.46
CA ILE A 58 7.76 2.58 -2.05
C ILE A 58 6.76 2.63 -0.91
N ALA A 59 7.19 3.13 0.25
CA ALA A 59 6.34 3.34 1.40
C ALA A 59 6.09 4.82 1.62
N CYS A 60 4.90 5.19 2.07
CA CYS A 60 4.59 6.57 2.43
C CYS A 60 3.76 6.66 3.70
N PHE A 61 3.87 7.81 4.36
CA PHE A 61 3.00 8.20 5.46
C PHE A 61 2.22 9.46 5.12
N ALA A 62 0.99 9.51 5.60
CA ALA A 62 0.19 10.73 5.64
C ALA A 62 0.33 11.38 7.02
N GLN A 63 0.62 12.67 7.03
CA GLN A 63 0.80 13.45 8.26
C GLN A 63 -0.16 14.62 8.28
N LYS A 64 -0.68 14.91 9.47
CA LYS A 64 -1.53 16.06 9.77
C LYS A 64 -1.07 16.66 11.11
N ASP A 65 -0.78 17.94 11.13
CA ASP A 65 -0.31 18.65 12.33
C ASP A 65 0.89 17.97 13.05
N GLY A 66 1.80 17.40 12.24
CA GLY A 66 2.98 16.69 12.74
C GLY A 66 2.75 15.24 13.19
N GLU A 67 1.51 14.79 13.18
CA GLU A 67 1.15 13.42 13.55
C GLU A 67 0.99 12.54 12.30
N THR A 68 1.49 11.31 12.36
CA THR A 68 1.25 10.31 11.32
C THR A 68 -0.14 9.72 11.51
N ILE A 69 -0.98 9.83 10.48
CA ILE A 69 -2.40 9.45 10.53
C ILE A 69 -2.78 8.34 9.55
N GLY A 70 -1.88 8.00 8.63
CA GLY A 70 -2.13 6.97 7.63
C GLY A 70 -0.86 6.54 6.93
N CYS A 71 -0.96 5.47 6.16
CA CYS A 71 0.15 4.91 5.41
C CYS A 71 -0.31 4.31 4.08
N GLY A 72 0.66 4.03 3.23
CA GLY A 72 0.44 3.30 1.99
C GLY A 72 1.72 2.69 1.47
N GLY A 73 1.59 1.73 0.57
CA GLY A 73 2.69 1.04 -0.05
C GLY A 73 2.45 0.74 -1.53
N LEU A 74 3.53 0.71 -2.28
CA LEU A 74 3.53 0.39 -3.70
C LEU A 74 4.60 -0.66 -3.96
N CYS A 75 4.17 -1.85 -4.36
CA CYS A 75 5.07 -2.94 -4.75
C CYS A 75 5.33 -2.87 -6.25
N LEU A 76 6.58 -2.78 -6.65
CA LEU A 76 6.99 -2.76 -8.05
C LEU A 76 7.54 -4.13 -8.43
N HIS A 77 7.01 -4.70 -9.49
CA HIS A 77 7.43 -6.01 -9.99
C HIS A 77 7.30 -6.09 -11.50
N ASP A 78 7.88 -7.12 -12.08
CA ASP A 78 7.87 -7.33 -13.52
C ASP A 78 7.02 -8.55 -13.87
N GLU A 79 6.40 -8.49 -15.04
CA GLU A 79 5.74 -9.61 -15.72
C GLU A 79 6.26 -9.71 -17.16
N MET A 80 5.90 -10.74 -17.87
CA MET A 80 6.27 -10.86 -19.27
C MET A 80 5.63 -9.71 -20.07
N PRO A 81 6.42 -8.96 -20.86
CA PRO A 81 5.86 -7.90 -21.70
C PRO A 81 4.77 -8.41 -22.65
N SER A 82 3.73 -7.60 -22.81
CA SER A 82 2.57 -7.90 -23.64
C SER A 82 2.04 -6.63 -24.29
N PRO A 83 1.17 -6.72 -25.32
CA PRO A 83 0.66 -5.50 -25.98
C PRO A 83 -0.08 -4.53 -25.05
N ASP A 84 -0.71 -5.02 -24.00
CA ASP A 84 -1.39 -4.21 -22.98
C ASP A 84 -0.46 -3.69 -21.90
N ASN A 85 0.74 -4.25 -21.78
CA ASN A 85 1.80 -3.78 -20.89
C ASN A 85 3.18 -4.01 -21.52
N PRO A 86 3.57 -3.20 -22.51
CA PRO A 86 4.79 -3.44 -23.30
C PRO A 86 6.09 -3.44 -22.49
N SER A 87 6.16 -2.68 -21.39
CA SER A 87 7.35 -2.68 -20.53
C SER A 87 7.44 -3.91 -19.62
N GLY A 88 6.34 -4.60 -19.39
CA GLY A 88 6.25 -5.68 -18.40
C GLY A 88 6.29 -5.20 -16.95
N ARG A 89 6.39 -3.89 -16.70
CA ARG A 89 6.49 -3.34 -15.35
C ARG A 89 5.11 -3.13 -14.73
N CYS A 90 4.99 -3.52 -13.46
CA CYS A 90 3.73 -3.44 -12.72
C CYS A 90 3.91 -2.71 -11.40
N ALA A 91 2.85 -2.05 -10.95
CA ALA A 91 2.77 -1.42 -9.64
C ALA A 91 1.51 -1.92 -8.92
N TYR A 92 1.69 -2.49 -7.75
CA TYR A 92 0.62 -3.02 -6.93
C TYR A 92 0.50 -2.20 -5.64
N LEU A 93 -0.65 -1.54 -5.47
CA LEU A 93 -0.93 -0.79 -4.24
C LEU A 93 -1.35 -1.75 -3.14
N MET A 94 -0.77 -1.57 -1.97
CA MET A 94 -1.20 -2.28 -0.77
C MET A 94 -0.88 -1.48 0.49
N ASN A 95 -1.33 -1.98 1.63
CA ASN A 95 -1.09 -1.34 2.92
C ASN A 95 -1.69 0.08 3.03
N ILE A 96 -2.75 0.35 2.29
CA ILE A 96 -3.46 1.64 2.34
C ILE A 96 -4.33 1.66 3.59
N TYR A 97 -4.03 2.58 4.49
CA TYR A 97 -4.72 2.65 5.79
C TYR A 97 -4.74 4.06 6.32
N VAL A 98 -5.86 4.45 6.89
CA VAL A 98 -6.04 5.72 7.62
C VAL A 98 -6.66 5.36 8.96
N ARG A 99 -6.10 5.89 10.05
CA ARG A 99 -6.65 5.70 11.40
C ARG A 99 -8.09 6.22 11.46
N GLU A 100 -8.93 5.51 12.19
CA GLU A 100 -10.38 5.73 12.21
C GLU A 100 -10.78 7.19 12.46
N GLY A 101 -10.15 7.84 13.43
CA GLY A 101 -10.45 9.25 13.78
C GLY A 101 -10.11 10.27 12.69
N TYR A 102 -9.41 9.87 11.64
CA TYR A 102 -8.96 10.73 10.53
C TYR A 102 -9.57 10.34 9.17
N ARG A 103 -10.53 9.44 9.19
CA ARG A 103 -11.23 9.01 7.95
C ARG A 103 -12.27 10.04 7.54
N GLY A 104 -12.63 10.03 6.25
CA GLY A 104 -13.64 10.94 5.70
C GLY A 104 -13.11 12.33 5.33
N GLU A 105 -11.81 12.58 5.49
CA GLU A 105 -11.16 13.87 5.18
C GLU A 105 -10.35 13.85 3.86
N GLY A 106 -10.45 12.78 3.09
CA GLY A 106 -9.73 12.65 1.82
C GLY A 106 -8.29 12.15 1.95
N THR A 107 -7.84 11.76 3.13
CA THR A 107 -6.48 11.27 3.37
C THR A 107 -6.15 10.04 2.52
N GLY A 108 -7.04 9.05 2.49
CA GLY A 108 -6.85 7.84 1.69
C GLY A 108 -6.67 8.15 0.21
N LYS A 109 -7.46 9.07 -0.33
CA LYS A 109 -7.35 9.50 -1.72
C LYS A 109 -6.02 10.20 -2.01
N LYS A 110 -5.53 11.02 -1.08
CA LYS A 110 -4.19 11.65 -1.21
C LYS A 110 -3.07 10.61 -1.23
N ILE A 111 -3.14 9.59 -0.36
CA ILE A 111 -2.18 8.48 -0.35
C ILE A 111 -2.18 7.75 -1.69
N VAL A 112 -3.35 7.36 -2.16
CA VAL A 112 -3.51 6.64 -3.44
C VAL A 112 -2.97 7.46 -4.61
N ARG A 113 -3.31 8.74 -4.70
CA ARG A 113 -2.81 9.63 -5.75
C ARG A 113 -1.30 9.81 -5.70
N TYR A 114 -0.72 9.90 -4.52
CA TYR A 114 0.72 9.97 -4.34
C TYR A 114 1.41 8.73 -4.92
N LEU A 115 0.91 7.54 -4.57
CA LEU A 115 1.46 6.27 -5.06
C LEU A 115 1.28 6.08 -6.56
N ILE A 116 0.15 6.49 -7.12
CA ILE A 116 -0.06 6.51 -8.57
C ILE A 116 1.00 7.41 -9.22
N GLY A 117 1.23 8.60 -8.68
CA GLY A 117 2.28 9.51 -9.16
C GLY A 117 3.66 8.87 -9.16
N CYS A 118 4.01 8.14 -8.10
CA CYS A 118 5.27 7.41 -8.02
C CYS A 118 5.43 6.35 -9.11
N ALA A 119 4.35 5.65 -9.45
CA ALA A 119 4.36 4.67 -10.54
C ALA A 119 4.51 5.34 -11.90
N LEU A 120 3.75 6.41 -12.16
CA LEU A 120 3.79 7.15 -13.42
C LEU A 120 5.15 7.82 -13.68
N GLU A 121 5.79 8.35 -12.64
CA GLU A 121 7.17 8.90 -12.73
C GLU A 121 8.20 7.85 -13.17
N ARG A 122 7.90 6.58 -12.95
CA ARG A 122 8.73 5.44 -13.36
C ARG A 122 8.27 4.82 -14.68
N ASN A 123 7.35 5.49 -15.38
CA ASN A 123 6.75 5.01 -16.64
C ASN A 123 6.04 3.65 -16.47
N ILE A 124 5.47 3.40 -15.30
CA ILE A 124 4.67 2.21 -15.03
C ILE A 124 3.20 2.58 -15.18
N THR A 125 2.51 1.91 -16.09
CA THR A 125 1.10 2.19 -16.41
C THR A 125 0.15 1.07 -15.99
N LYS A 126 0.66 -0.14 -15.75
CA LYS A 126 -0.14 -1.20 -15.14
C LYS A 126 -0.12 -1.05 -13.62
N ILE A 127 -1.16 -0.42 -13.10
CA ILE A 127 -1.31 -0.09 -11.67
C ILE A 127 -2.59 -0.78 -11.19
N TYR A 128 -2.49 -1.64 -10.20
CA TYR A 128 -3.62 -2.42 -9.73
C TYR A 128 -3.58 -2.67 -8.22
N LEU A 129 -4.68 -3.17 -7.68
CA LEU A 129 -4.82 -3.45 -6.26
C LEU A 129 -5.90 -4.50 -6.00
N GLU A 130 -5.91 -5.03 -4.80
CA GLU A 130 -7.03 -5.79 -4.26
C GLU A 130 -7.74 -4.93 -3.21
N THR A 131 -9.06 -4.96 -3.19
CA THR A 131 -9.83 -4.19 -2.20
C THR A 131 -10.98 -5.01 -1.62
N SER A 132 -11.29 -4.71 -0.36
CA SER A 132 -12.56 -5.11 0.23
C SER A 132 -13.71 -4.26 -0.37
N PRO A 133 -14.98 -4.70 -0.23
CA PRO A 133 -16.12 -3.89 -0.67
C PRO A 133 -16.12 -2.47 -0.07
N CYS A 134 -15.65 -2.31 1.17
CA CYS A 134 -15.59 -1.01 1.85
C CYS A 134 -14.62 -0.02 1.20
N GLY A 135 -13.51 -0.51 0.63
CA GLY A 135 -12.50 0.34 -0.01
C GLY A 135 -12.82 0.72 -1.44
N ARG A 136 -13.78 0.05 -2.08
CA ARG A 136 -14.05 0.16 -3.51
C ARG A 136 -14.36 1.60 -3.95
N THR A 137 -15.18 2.30 -3.20
CA THR A 137 -15.54 3.70 -3.51
C THR A 137 -14.34 4.63 -3.58
N LEU A 138 -13.39 4.45 -2.66
CA LEU A 138 -12.14 5.22 -2.66
C LEU A 138 -11.37 5.02 -3.97
N TYR A 139 -11.16 3.78 -4.36
CA TYR A 139 -10.36 3.47 -5.55
C TYR A 139 -11.08 3.85 -6.85
N GLU A 140 -12.37 3.64 -6.93
CA GLU A 140 -13.17 4.11 -8.08
C GLU A 140 -13.08 5.63 -8.22
N SER A 141 -13.10 6.38 -7.11
CA SER A 141 -12.95 7.83 -7.13
C SER A 141 -11.56 8.28 -7.61
N ALA A 142 -10.55 7.42 -7.52
CA ALA A 142 -9.20 7.67 -8.01
C ALA A 142 -8.99 7.19 -9.46
N GLY A 143 -10.00 6.58 -10.08
CA GLY A 143 -9.98 6.15 -11.48
C GLY A 143 -9.80 4.65 -11.69
N PHE A 144 -9.77 3.85 -10.63
CA PHE A 144 -9.69 2.39 -10.75
C PHE A 144 -11.03 1.80 -11.18
N SER A 145 -10.97 0.74 -11.96
CA SER A 145 -12.11 -0.06 -12.37
C SER A 145 -11.84 -1.54 -12.10
N GLU A 146 -12.89 -2.33 -12.18
CA GLU A 146 -12.81 -3.75 -11.91
C GLU A 146 -11.87 -4.47 -12.88
N MET A 147 -11.05 -5.36 -12.35
CA MET A 147 -10.14 -6.21 -13.11
C MET A 147 -10.76 -7.59 -13.27
N ARG A 148 -11.36 -7.85 -14.43
CA ARG A 148 -12.24 -9.01 -14.65
C ARG A 148 -11.53 -10.30 -15.03
N ASP A 149 -10.32 -10.20 -15.58
CA ASP A 149 -9.65 -11.33 -16.20
C ASP A 149 -8.62 -12.02 -15.30
N MET A 150 -8.77 -11.85 -13.98
CA MET A 150 -7.89 -12.47 -13.00
C MET A 150 -8.58 -13.60 -12.26
N MET A 151 -7.81 -14.65 -11.98
CA MET A 151 -8.27 -15.79 -11.19
C MET A 151 -7.27 -16.07 -10.08
N LEU A 152 -7.77 -16.45 -8.91
CA LEU A 152 -6.98 -16.84 -7.75
C LEU A 152 -7.19 -18.33 -7.48
N LEU A 153 -6.08 -19.08 -7.39
CA LEU A 153 -6.15 -20.45 -6.89
C LEU A 153 -5.99 -20.45 -5.37
N THR A 154 -7.02 -20.88 -4.67
CA THR A 154 -6.94 -21.10 -3.23
C THR A 154 -6.43 -22.53 -2.96
N TYR A 155 -5.30 -22.62 -2.26
CA TYR A 155 -4.59 -23.87 -2.07
C TYR A 155 -4.22 -24.08 -0.61
N GLY A 156 -4.37 -25.29 -0.09
CA GLY A 156 -3.83 -25.67 1.21
C GLY A 156 -4.63 -25.22 2.44
N LYS A 157 -5.94 -25.19 2.35
CA LYS A 157 -6.80 -25.08 3.55
C LYS A 157 -7.27 -26.43 4.01
#